data_dafc4c7d13fbada9270b4c1a2b593d81
#
_entry.id   dafc4c7d13fbada9270b4c1a2b593d81
#
_cell.length_a   1.000
_cell.length_b   1.000
_cell.length_c   1.000
_cell.angle_alpha   90.00
_cell.angle_beta   90.00
_cell.angle_gamma   90.00
#
_symmetry.space_group_name_H-M   'P 1'
#
loop_
_entity.id
_entity.type
_entity.pdbx_description
1 polymer ?
#
loop_
_entity_poly.entity_id
_entity_poly.type
_entity_poly.pdbx_seq_one_letter_code
_entity_poly.pdbx_strand_id
1 'polypeptide(L)'
;MPEHNEPEEIHDESEPTSGQDRIDQRKIAEEAARRRKELPLLQRIVKHFSKDRANFRELVINGETLEKRVALLTNGVLDKFEIEHKGENRMVGAVFKGRVQNLEAGLKAAFVDIGQPKNAFLHYWDMLPAANDSQVEFIRDNESAEQKQRKARYQAKDIPQLFPAGSDIVIQVVKDQIGTKGPRSTTNIALPGRYVVLMPFSGACGVSRKIEDASERERLKDILRSLTIPEGMGVIIRTAGEGKQARWFVRDLHMLLLRWQKIVEKINQPDRRPVLLHSEPGLIE
;
A
#
# COMPACT_ATOMS: atom_id res chain seq x y z
N MET A 1 15.38 -36.67 -42.94
CA MET A 1 16.36 -35.82 -42.27
C MET A 1 15.63 -34.57 -41.81
N PRO A 2 15.32 -34.40 -40.53
CA PRO A 2 14.86 -33.14 -40.00
C PRO A 2 16.02 -32.41 -39.34
N GLU A 3 16.12 -31.11 -39.70
CA GLU A 3 17.09 -30.17 -39.17
C GLU A 3 16.82 -29.85 -37.71
N HIS A 4 17.89 -29.90 -36.95
CA HIS A 4 17.93 -29.45 -35.54
C HIS A 4 17.90 -27.91 -35.54
N ASN A 5 16.87 -27.34 -34.95
CA ASN A 5 16.87 -25.96 -34.49
C ASN A 5 17.30 -25.95 -33.00
N GLU A 6 18.49 -25.47 -32.75
CA GLU A 6 18.96 -25.12 -31.42
C GLU A 6 18.26 -23.82 -30.95
N PRO A 7 17.91 -23.71 -29.66
CA PRO A 7 17.36 -22.46 -29.15
C PRO A 7 18.47 -21.42 -28.98
N GLU A 8 18.25 -20.23 -29.55
CA GLU A 8 19.08 -19.04 -29.36
C GLU A 8 19.11 -18.66 -27.87
N GLU A 9 20.28 -18.68 -27.29
CA GLU A 9 20.57 -18.11 -25.97
C GLU A 9 20.42 -16.58 -26.07
N ILE A 10 19.40 -16.06 -25.37
CA ILE A 10 19.23 -14.62 -25.14
C ILE A 10 20.29 -14.22 -24.11
N HIS A 11 21.40 -13.67 -24.57
CA HIS A 11 22.35 -12.96 -23.73
C HIS A 11 21.68 -11.70 -23.15
N ASP A 12 21.37 -11.74 -21.86
CA ASP A 12 21.03 -10.59 -21.06
C ASP A 12 22.33 -9.80 -20.74
N GLU A 13 22.73 -8.93 -21.69
CA GLU A 13 23.81 -7.96 -21.49
C GLU A 13 23.24 -6.67 -20.87
N SER A 14 22.96 -6.68 -19.59
CA SER A 14 22.88 -5.47 -18.76
C SER A 14 24.09 -5.39 -17.84
N GLU A 15 25.29 -5.14 -18.40
CA GLU A 15 26.39 -4.63 -17.61
C GLU A 15 26.08 -3.20 -17.15
N PRO A 16 26.21 -2.87 -15.85
CA PRO A 16 26.03 -1.51 -15.39
C PRO A 16 27.14 -0.63 -15.94
N THR A 17 26.78 0.49 -16.55
CA THR A 17 27.66 1.57 -17.03
C THR A 17 28.46 2.17 -15.90
N SER A 18 29.56 1.52 -15.53
CA SER A 18 30.28 1.66 -14.26
C SER A 18 31.22 2.87 -14.15
N GLY A 19 31.26 3.75 -15.16
CA GLY A 19 32.14 4.91 -15.18
C GLY A 19 31.49 6.21 -14.70
N GLN A 20 30.31 6.49 -15.21
CA GLN A 20 29.59 7.75 -14.97
C GLN A 20 29.01 7.80 -13.54
N ASP A 21 28.41 6.70 -13.10
CA ASP A 21 27.81 6.60 -11.76
C ASP A 21 28.84 6.71 -10.63
N ARG A 22 30.06 6.20 -10.83
CA ARG A 22 31.16 6.33 -9.85
C ARG A 22 31.73 7.76 -9.77
N ILE A 23 31.73 8.49 -10.89
CA ILE A 23 32.19 9.89 -10.94
C ILE A 23 31.18 10.78 -10.25
N ASP A 24 29.88 10.53 -10.45
CA ASP A 24 28.82 11.30 -9.80
C ASP A 24 28.73 11.00 -8.29
N GLN A 25 28.91 9.76 -7.87
CA GLN A 25 28.99 9.39 -6.44
C GLN A 25 30.20 10.06 -5.74
N ARG A 26 31.36 10.17 -6.41
CA ARG A 26 32.52 10.89 -5.85
C ARG A 26 32.27 12.38 -5.70
N LYS A 27 31.68 13.03 -6.72
CA LYS A 27 31.29 14.44 -6.65
C LYS A 27 30.30 14.73 -5.54
N ILE A 28 29.28 13.88 -5.39
CA ILE A 28 28.28 13.98 -4.30
C ILE A 28 28.95 13.80 -2.94
N ALA A 29 29.88 12.85 -2.81
CA ALA A 29 30.63 12.63 -1.57
C ALA A 29 31.56 13.81 -1.23
N GLU A 30 32.22 14.40 -2.22
CA GLU A 30 33.07 15.60 -2.05
C GLU A 30 32.27 16.83 -1.67
N GLU A 31 31.11 17.04 -2.30
CA GLU A 31 30.20 18.12 -1.95
C GLU A 31 29.61 17.97 -0.52
N ALA A 32 29.25 16.75 -0.13
CA ALA A 32 28.84 16.44 1.23
C ALA A 32 29.97 16.65 2.26
N ALA A 33 31.22 16.32 1.89
CA ALA A 33 32.39 16.57 2.69
C ALA A 33 32.71 18.08 2.83
N ARG A 34 32.46 18.85 1.75
CA ARG A 34 32.62 20.31 1.75
C ARG A 34 31.57 20.99 2.62
N ARG A 35 30.32 20.62 2.54
CA ARG A 35 29.23 21.09 3.43
C ARG A 35 29.50 20.75 4.90
N ARG A 36 30.13 19.60 5.20
CA ARG A 36 30.57 19.25 6.55
C ARG A 36 31.62 20.18 7.09
N LYS A 37 32.50 20.75 6.26
CA LYS A 37 33.53 21.72 6.66
C LYS A 37 32.97 23.12 6.93
N GLU A 38 31.81 23.45 6.36
CA GLU A 38 31.16 24.76 6.50
C GLU A 38 30.23 24.84 7.73
N LEU A 39 30.06 23.76 8.50
CA LEU A 39 29.28 23.79 9.72
C LEU A 39 29.95 24.62 10.81
N PRO A 40 29.18 25.46 11.57
CA PRO A 40 29.73 26.21 12.68
C PRO A 40 30.49 25.32 13.66
N LEU A 41 31.63 25.83 14.19
CA LEU A 41 32.53 25.11 15.09
C LEU A 41 31.81 24.42 16.26
N LEU A 42 30.76 25.04 16.81
CA LEU A 42 29.95 24.50 17.89
C LEU A 42 29.21 23.21 17.47
N GLN A 43 28.69 23.13 16.26
CA GLN A 43 28.00 21.92 15.75
C GLN A 43 29.00 20.77 15.46
N ARG A 44 30.26 21.12 15.11
CA ARG A 44 31.35 20.13 14.98
C ARG A 44 31.75 19.53 16.32
N ILE A 45 31.83 20.37 17.38
CA ILE A 45 32.18 19.94 18.74
C ILE A 45 31.08 19.04 19.31
N VAL A 46 29.79 19.40 19.16
CA VAL A 46 28.66 18.59 19.63
C VAL A 46 28.62 17.22 18.91
N LYS A 47 28.93 17.18 17.60
CA LYS A 47 29.04 15.92 16.85
C LYS A 47 30.20 15.03 17.31
N HIS A 48 31.26 15.60 17.84
CA HIS A 48 32.45 14.84 18.27
C HIS A 48 32.28 14.23 19.66
N PHE A 49 31.47 14.83 20.53
CA PHE A 49 31.18 14.36 21.88
C PHE A 49 29.98 13.42 22.01
N SER A 50 29.14 13.27 20.97
CA SER A 50 28.10 12.27 20.98
C SER A 50 28.71 10.89 20.71
N LYS A 51 28.96 10.14 21.79
CA LYS A 51 29.47 8.76 21.78
C LYS A 51 28.53 7.74 21.14
N ASP A 52 27.29 8.09 20.94
CA ASP A 52 26.36 7.35 20.10
C ASP A 52 26.48 7.87 18.67
N ARG A 53 27.12 7.09 17.81
CA ARG A 53 26.93 7.19 16.36
C ARG A 53 25.50 6.74 16.02
N ALA A 54 24.52 7.48 16.52
CA ALA A 54 23.17 7.40 15.99
C ALA A 54 23.30 7.69 14.49
N ASN A 55 22.85 6.76 13.66
CA ASN A 55 22.81 6.96 12.22
C ASN A 55 22.10 8.28 11.94
N PHE A 56 22.87 9.29 11.54
CA PHE A 56 22.33 10.60 11.24
C PHE A 56 21.55 10.49 9.94
N ARG A 57 20.25 10.71 10.02
CA ARG A 57 19.34 10.68 8.88
C ARG A 57 18.89 12.08 8.55
N GLU A 58 19.01 12.43 7.29
CA GLU A 58 18.53 13.69 6.73
C GLU A 58 17.44 13.40 5.72
N LEU A 59 16.33 14.12 5.82
CA LEU A 59 15.29 14.12 4.82
C LEU A 59 15.41 15.42 4.02
N VAL A 60 15.76 15.30 2.75
CA VAL A 60 15.83 16.43 1.81
C VAL A 60 14.57 16.43 0.98
N ILE A 61 13.82 17.52 1.07
CA ILE A 61 12.57 17.70 0.34
C ILE A 61 12.74 18.85 -0.63
N ASN A 62 12.47 18.61 -1.90
CA ASN A 62 12.34 19.63 -2.93
C ASN A 62 10.90 19.58 -3.48
N GLY A 63 10.17 20.69 -3.32
CA GLY A 63 8.82 20.86 -3.82
C GLY A 63 8.81 21.86 -4.95
N GLU A 64 8.68 21.41 -6.18
CA GLU A 64 8.49 22.23 -7.36
C GLU A 64 7.03 22.18 -7.85
N THR A 65 6.68 23.06 -8.76
CA THR A 65 5.30 23.15 -9.28
C THR A 65 4.88 21.89 -10.05
N LEU A 66 5.81 21.22 -10.70
CA LEU A 66 5.56 20.05 -11.56
C LEU A 66 5.92 18.73 -10.90
N GLU A 67 6.81 18.77 -9.90
CA GLU A 67 7.26 17.55 -9.23
C GLU A 67 7.65 17.80 -7.77
N LYS A 68 7.54 16.76 -6.98
CA LYS A 68 8.02 16.72 -5.60
C LYS A 68 9.07 15.63 -5.50
N ARG A 69 10.20 15.93 -4.91
CA ARG A 69 11.32 14.99 -4.72
C ARG A 69 11.63 14.86 -3.25
N VAL A 70 11.79 13.63 -2.78
CA VAL A 70 12.18 13.34 -1.40
C VAL A 70 13.38 12.41 -1.42
N ALA A 71 14.45 12.81 -0.79
CA ALA A 71 15.64 12.00 -0.62
C ALA A 71 15.91 11.77 0.88
N LEU A 72 16.07 10.50 1.27
CA LEU A 72 16.55 10.11 2.58
C LEU A 72 18.06 9.84 2.49
N LEU A 73 18.84 10.57 3.29
CA LEU A 73 20.26 10.32 3.40
C LEU A 73 20.56 9.73 4.79
N THR A 74 21.41 8.71 4.82
CA THR A 74 21.94 8.13 6.06
C THR A 74 23.44 8.37 6.11
N ASN A 75 23.90 9.16 7.07
CA ASN A 75 25.30 9.59 7.18
C ASN A 75 25.86 10.32 5.93
N GLY A 76 24.99 11.04 5.20
CA GLY A 76 25.32 11.76 3.97
C GLY A 76 25.36 10.89 2.70
N VAL A 77 24.95 9.61 2.79
CA VAL A 77 24.79 8.70 1.64
C VAL A 77 23.31 8.58 1.33
N LEU A 78 22.96 8.62 0.05
CA LEU A 78 21.58 8.43 -0.41
C LEU A 78 21.13 7.01 -0.08
N ASP A 79 20.07 6.91 0.72
CA ASP A 79 19.45 5.66 1.16
C ASP A 79 18.19 5.38 0.35
N LYS A 80 17.35 6.42 0.16
CA LYS A 80 16.09 6.30 -0.58
C LYS A 80 15.81 7.59 -1.34
N PHE A 81 15.28 7.46 -2.55
CA PHE A 81 14.86 8.59 -3.37
C PHE A 81 13.47 8.32 -3.97
N GLU A 82 12.59 9.27 -3.86
CA GLU A 82 11.25 9.21 -4.43
C GLU A 82 10.92 10.51 -5.16
N ILE A 83 10.28 10.37 -6.31
CA ILE A 83 9.76 11.48 -7.12
C ILE A 83 8.26 11.28 -7.30
N GLU A 84 7.50 12.35 -7.17
CA GLU A 84 6.09 12.41 -7.48
C GLU A 84 5.88 13.52 -8.52
N HIS A 85 5.36 13.19 -9.68
CA HIS A 85 5.01 14.17 -10.71
C HIS A 85 3.58 14.65 -10.55
N LYS A 86 3.39 15.97 -10.72
CA LYS A 86 2.05 16.55 -10.73
C LYS A 86 1.30 16.09 -11.99
N GLY A 87 0.21 15.37 -11.79
CA GLY A 87 -0.61 14.83 -12.89
C GLY A 87 -0.45 13.32 -13.09
N GLU A 88 0.51 12.66 -12.48
CA GLU A 88 0.44 11.24 -12.27
C GLU A 88 -0.62 10.96 -11.19
N ASN A 89 -1.86 10.77 -11.65
CA ASN A 89 -2.93 10.29 -10.78
C ASN A 89 -2.60 8.85 -10.39
N ARG A 90 -1.77 8.67 -9.37
CA ARG A 90 -1.59 7.39 -8.71
C ARG A 90 -2.94 6.97 -8.14
N MET A 91 -3.61 6.07 -8.83
CA MET A 91 -4.89 5.54 -8.37
C MET A 91 -4.72 4.36 -7.43
N VAL A 92 -3.53 3.77 -7.30
CA VAL A 92 -3.28 2.67 -6.37
C VAL A 92 -3.60 3.11 -4.94
N GLY A 93 -4.45 2.31 -4.26
CA GLY A 93 -4.97 2.64 -2.92
C GLY A 93 -6.24 3.47 -2.94
N ALA A 94 -6.56 4.15 -4.05
CA ALA A 94 -7.78 4.96 -4.14
C ALA A 94 -9.05 4.08 -4.06
N VAL A 95 -10.04 4.55 -3.31
CA VAL A 95 -11.34 3.89 -3.12
C VAL A 95 -12.40 4.68 -3.86
N PHE A 96 -13.19 3.97 -4.67
CA PHE A 96 -14.27 4.54 -5.47
C PHE A 96 -15.61 3.89 -5.14
N LYS A 97 -16.68 4.67 -5.15
CA LYS A 97 -18.02 4.19 -5.40
C LYS A 97 -18.21 4.17 -6.90
N GLY A 98 -18.19 3.01 -7.50
CA GLY A 98 -18.33 2.82 -8.94
C GLY A 98 -19.66 2.14 -9.28
N ARG A 99 -19.89 1.94 -10.58
CA ARG A 99 -21.05 1.24 -11.11
C ARG A 99 -20.62 0.10 -12.01
N VAL A 100 -21.16 -1.10 -11.79
CA VAL A 100 -20.91 -2.25 -12.65
C VAL A 100 -21.47 -1.95 -14.06
N GLN A 101 -20.59 -1.86 -15.04
CA GLN A 101 -20.96 -1.61 -16.44
C GLN A 101 -21.39 -2.89 -17.12
N ASN A 102 -20.54 -3.92 -17.06
CA ASN A 102 -20.80 -5.23 -17.61
C ASN A 102 -20.05 -6.33 -16.86
N LEU A 103 -20.48 -7.54 -17.09
CA LEU A 103 -19.92 -8.77 -16.52
C LEU A 103 -19.51 -9.67 -17.67
N GLU A 104 -18.23 -10.04 -17.70
CA GLU A 104 -17.65 -10.90 -18.72
C GLU A 104 -17.42 -12.31 -18.16
N ALA A 105 -18.34 -13.21 -18.45
CA ALA A 105 -18.30 -14.57 -17.93
C ALA A 105 -17.04 -15.34 -18.37
N GLY A 106 -16.57 -15.12 -19.60
CA GLY A 106 -15.35 -15.73 -20.13
C GLY A 106 -14.09 -15.32 -19.39
N LEU A 107 -14.02 -14.07 -18.93
CA LEU A 107 -12.91 -13.54 -18.14
C LEU A 107 -13.13 -13.71 -16.63
N LYS A 108 -14.31 -14.16 -16.20
CA LYS A 108 -14.75 -14.18 -14.78
C LYS A 108 -14.46 -12.83 -14.10
N ALA A 109 -14.87 -11.74 -14.76
CA ALA A 109 -14.57 -10.38 -14.31
C ALA A 109 -15.75 -9.44 -14.57
N ALA A 110 -15.81 -8.38 -13.78
CA ALA A 110 -16.66 -7.23 -13.99
C ALA A 110 -15.83 -6.02 -14.43
N PHE A 111 -16.42 -5.18 -15.27
CA PHE A 111 -15.89 -3.86 -15.59
C PHE A 111 -16.72 -2.82 -14.86
N VAL A 112 -16.03 -1.99 -14.07
CA VAL A 112 -16.66 -1.02 -13.18
C VAL A 112 -16.33 0.38 -13.65
N ASP A 113 -17.35 1.17 -13.94
CA ASP A 113 -17.20 2.61 -14.17
C ASP A 113 -16.86 3.30 -12.85
N ILE A 114 -15.74 4.00 -12.84
CA ILE A 114 -15.21 4.76 -11.69
C ILE A 114 -15.11 6.26 -12.00
N GLY A 115 -15.75 6.71 -13.09
CA GLY A 115 -15.67 8.12 -13.54
C GLY A 115 -14.32 8.48 -14.17
N GLN A 116 -13.53 7.49 -14.57
CA GLN A 116 -12.27 7.66 -15.27
C GLN A 116 -12.42 7.25 -16.74
N PRO A 117 -11.52 7.65 -17.64
CA PRO A 117 -11.60 7.29 -19.06
C PRO A 117 -11.66 5.79 -19.34
N LYS A 118 -11.17 4.97 -18.40
CA LYS A 118 -11.18 3.51 -18.51
C LYS A 118 -11.84 2.90 -17.29
N ASN A 119 -12.71 1.91 -17.55
CA ASN A 119 -13.35 1.15 -16.50
C ASN A 119 -12.32 0.34 -15.71
N ALA A 120 -12.54 0.22 -14.40
CA ALA A 120 -11.73 -0.64 -13.56
C ALA A 120 -12.05 -2.11 -13.83
N PHE A 121 -11.01 -2.94 -13.89
CA PHE A 121 -11.12 -4.39 -14.00
C PHE A 121 -11.23 -5.01 -12.61
N LEU A 122 -12.27 -5.78 -12.37
CA LEU A 122 -12.57 -6.42 -11.10
C LEU A 122 -12.82 -7.92 -11.31
N HIS A 123 -11.85 -8.75 -10.95
CA HIS A 123 -11.99 -10.20 -11.08
C HIS A 123 -13.00 -10.76 -10.05
N TYR A 124 -13.76 -11.79 -10.38
CA TYR A 124 -14.76 -12.37 -9.46
C TYR A 124 -14.18 -12.82 -8.12
N TRP A 125 -12.94 -13.31 -8.10
CA TRP A 125 -12.25 -13.64 -6.85
C TRP A 125 -11.97 -12.42 -5.98
N ASP A 126 -11.77 -11.26 -6.59
CA ASP A 126 -11.55 -9.99 -5.90
C ASP A 126 -12.89 -9.36 -5.42
N MET A 127 -14.04 -9.95 -5.79
CA MET A 127 -15.39 -9.59 -5.31
C MET A 127 -15.86 -10.45 -4.15
N LEU A 128 -15.19 -11.56 -3.90
CA LEU A 128 -15.46 -12.42 -2.75
C LEU A 128 -14.62 -11.97 -1.55
N PRO A 129 -15.09 -12.27 -0.31
CA PRO A 129 -14.27 -12.05 0.87
C PRO A 129 -12.91 -12.71 0.70
N ALA A 130 -11.84 -11.97 1.00
CA ALA A 130 -10.49 -12.47 0.86
C ALA A 130 -10.31 -13.79 1.62
N ALA A 131 -9.73 -14.79 0.93
CA ALA A 131 -9.23 -15.98 1.59
C ALA A 131 -8.08 -15.60 2.54
N ASN A 132 -7.78 -16.47 3.49
CA ASN A 132 -6.68 -16.25 4.44
C ASN A 132 -5.36 -15.99 3.69
N ASP A 133 -4.74 -14.84 3.95
CA ASP A 133 -3.45 -14.50 3.38
C ASP A 133 -2.35 -15.36 4.03
N SER A 134 -1.58 -16.08 3.22
CA SER A 134 -0.46 -16.90 3.68
C SER A 134 0.66 -16.09 4.37
N GLN A 135 0.71 -14.78 4.15
CA GLN A 135 1.71 -13.89 4.77
C GLN A 135 1.29 -13.35 6.14
N VAL A 136 0.10 -13.70 6.62
CA VAL A 136 -0.45 -13.25 7.90
C VAL A 136 -0.66 -14.44 8.82
N GLU A 137 -0.24 -14.31 10.06
CA GLU A 137 -0.58 -15.24 11.13
C GLU A 137 -1.83 -14.72 11.83
N PHE A 138 -2.98 -15.37 11.57
CA PHE A 138 -4.26 -14.98 12.12
C PHE A 138 -4.38 -15.39 13.59
N ILE A 139 -4.96 -14.50 14.40
CA ILE A 139 -5.08 -14.69 15.86
C ILE A 139 -6.53 -14.88 16.24
N ARG A 140 -7.39 -14.04 15.69
CA ARG A 140 -8.81 -14.06 15.96
C ARG A 140 -9.58 -13.74 14.69
N ASP A 141 -10.79 -14.27 14.66
CA ASP A 141 -11.79 -13.94 13.67
C ASP A 141 -12.80 -12.97 14.33
N ASN A 142 -12.80 -11.73 13.87
CA ASN A 142 -13.72 -10.67 14.30
C ASN A 142 -14.89 -10.53 13.33
N GLU A 143 -15.13 -11.57 12.51
CA GLU A 143 -16.22 -11.57 11.54
C GLU A 143 -17.57 -11.54 12.22
N SER A 144 -18.46 -10.69 11.72
CA SER A 144 -19.87 -10.70 12.11
C SER A 144 -20.56 -11.98 11.64
N ALA A 145 -21.69 -12.31 12.26
CA ALA A 145 -22.50 -13.47 11.84
C ALA A 145 -22.89 -13.38 10.36
N GLU A 146 -23.18 -12.15 9.87
CA GLU A 146 -23.51 -11.91 8.47
C GLU A 146 -22.32 -12.17 7.52
N GLN A 147 -21.11 -11.78 7.92
CA GLN A 147 -19.91 -12.02 7.12
C GLN A 147 -19.60 -13.51 7.02
N LYS A 148 -19.72 -14.27 8.12
CA LYS A 148 -19.56 -15.73 8.11
C LYS A 148 -20.57 -16.40 7.20
N GLN A 149 -21.81 -15.95 7.26
CA GLN A 149 -22.88 -16.48 6.41
C GLN A 149 -22.63 -16.16 4.93
N ARG A 150 -22.16 -14.95 4.61
CA ARG A 150 -21.81 -14.56 3.23
C ARG A 150 -20.64 -15.38 2.70
N LYS A 151 -19.56 -15.57 3.47
CA LYS A 151 -18.42 -16.42 3.07
C LYS A 151 -18.83 -17.86 2.77
N ALA A 152 -19.73 -18.43 3.58
CA ALA A 152 -20.21 -19.79 3.39
C ALA A 152 -21.16 -19.93 2.18
N ARG A 153 -21.85 -18.86 1.80
CA ARG A 153 -22.96 -18.90 0.83
C ARG A 153 -22.56 -18.47 -0.57
N TYR A 154 -21.60 -17.51 -0.73
CA TYR A 154 -21.31 -16.90 -2.02
C TYR A 154 -20.12 -17.56 -2.72
N GLN A 155 -20.32 -17.93 -3.95
CA GLN A 155 -19.32 -18.48 -4.85
C GLN A 155 -19.16 -17.58 -6.08
N ALA A 156 -18.08 -17.74 -6.83
CA ALA A 156 -17.82 -16.95 -8.03
C ALA A 156 -18.95 -17.03 -9.07
N LYS A 157 -19.71 -18.13 -9.10
CA LYS A 157 -20.86 -18.31 -9.99
C LYS A 157 -22.07 -17.42 -9.63
N ASP A 158 -22.14 -16.96 -8.37
CA ASP A 158 -23.27 -16.16 -7.86
C ASP A 158 -23.06 -14.66 -8.11
N ILE A 159 -21.83 -14.25 -8.47
CA ILE A 159 -21.46 -12.84 -8.68
C ILE A 159 -22.39 -12.11 -9.66
N PRO A 160 -22.77 -12.67 -10.83
CA PRO A 160 -23.67 -11.98 -11.74
C PRO A 160 -25.06 -11.67 -11.17
N GLN A 161 -25.52 -12.46 -10.21
CA GLN A 161 -26.79 -12.23 -9.53
C GLN A 161 -26.65 -11.22 -8.38
N LEU A 162 -25.52 -11.25 -7.68
CA LEU A 162 -25.24 -10.37 -6.54
C LEU A 162 -24.89 -8.93 -6.98
N PHE A 163 -24.21 -8.80 -8.10
CA PHE A 163 -23.72 -7.54 -8.65
C PHE A 163 -24.12 -7.41 -10.13
N PRO A 164 -25.42 -7.28 -10.45
CA PRO A 164 -25.86 -7.13 -11.82
C PRO A 164 -25.35 -5.82 -12.44
N ALA A 165 -25.31 -5.76 -13.77
CA ALA A 165 -24.99 -4.53 -14.47
C ALA A 165 -25.90 -3.39 -14.02
N GLY A 166 -25.32 -2.21 -13.79
CA GLY A 166 -26.01 -1.02 -13.25
C GLY A 166 -26.01 -0.94 -11.72
N SER A 167 -25.56 -1.97 -10.98
CA SER A 167 -25.45 -1.91 -9.52
C SER A 167 -24.26 -1.06 -9.06
N ASP A 168 -24.42 -0.38 -7.93
CA ASP A 168 -23.33 0.37 -7.29
C ASP A 168 -22.42 -0.60 -6.52
N ILE A 169 -21.12 -0.34 -6.55
CA ILE A 169 -20.11 -1.16 -5.88
C ILE A 169 -18.97 -0.29 -5.37
N VAL A 170 -18.48 -0.60 -4.17
CA VAL A 170 -17.29 0.06 -3.61
C VAL A 170 -16.06 -0.80 -3.91
N ILE A 171 -15.07 -0.19 -4.56
CA ILE A 171 -13.83 -0.86 -4.95
C ILE A 171 -12.61 -0.04 -4.59
N GLN A 172 -11.50 -0.72 -4.40
CA GLN A 172 -10.18 -0.12 -4.24
C GLN A 172 -9.28 -0.51 -5.41
N VAL A 173 -8.55 0.45 -5.95
CA VAL A 173 -7.56 0.20 -7.00
C VAL A 173 -6.32 -0.43 -6.39
N VAL A 174 -5.90 -1.59 -6.93
CA VAL A 174 -4.69 -2.32 -6.50
C VAL A 174 -3.53 -2.22 -7.48
N LYS A 175 -3.81 -1.91 -8.75
CA LYS A 175 -2.79 -1.62 -9.77
C LYS A 175 -3.32 -0.53 -10.70
N ASP A 176 -2.45 0.40 -11.06
CA ASP A 176 -2.76 1.45 -12.02
C ASP A 176 -3.05 0.89 -13.43
N GLN A 177 -3.66 1.71 -14.24
CA GLN A 177 -3.86 1.40 -15.66
C GLN A 177 -2.52 1.23 -16.38
N ILE A 178 -2.47 0.28 -17.30
CA ILE A 178 -1.27 0.03 -18.12
C ILE A 178 -1.69 -0.03 -19.58
N GLY A 179 -1.13 0.85 -20.40
CA GLY A 179 -1.42 0.92 -21.82
C GLY A 179 -2.92 1.08 -22.09
N THR A 180 -3.54 0.12 -22.79
CA THR A 180 -4.98 0.11 -23.08
C THR A 180 -5.85 -0.48 -21.99
N LYS A 181 -5.27 -1.15 -20.98
CA LYS A 181 -6.00 -1.82 -19.90
C LYS A 181 -6.34 -0.83 -18.79
N GLY A 182 -7.58 -0.90 -18.29
CA GLY A 182 -8.01 -0.15 -17.11
C GLY A 182 -7.33 -0.62 -15.81
N PRO A 183 -7.47 0.14 -14.71
CA PRO A 183 -6.88 -0.21 -13.43
C PRO A 183 -7.49 -1.52 -12.88
N ARG A 184 -6.67 -2.34 -12.21
CA ARG A 184 -7.17 -3.51 -11.48
C ARG A 184 -7.68 -3.10 -10.11
N SER A 185 -8.78 -3.68 -9.69
CA SER A 185 -9.45 -3.34 -8.43
C SER A 185 -9.88 -4.57 -7.63
N THR A 186 -10.28 -4.34 -6.39
CA THR A 186 -10.83 -5.33 -5.45
C THR A 186 -11.93 -4.71 -4.61
N THR A 187 -12.86 -5.52 -4.11
CA THR A 187 -13.82 -5.10 -3.06
C THR A 187 -13.26 -5.28 -1.64
N ASN A 188 -12.14 -5.96 -1.50
CA ASN A 188 -11.46 -6.16 -0.22
C ASN A 188 -10.64 -4.91 0.14
N ILE A 189 -11.34 -3.90 0.67
CA ILE A 189 -10.74 -2.62 1.03
C ILE A 189 -9.70 -2.80 2.14
N ALA A 190 -8.51 -2.25 1.93
CA ALA A 190 -7.43 -2.24 2.90
C ALA A 190 -6.88 -0.81 3.05
N LEU A 191 -6.97 -0.25 4.25
CA LEU A 191 -6.45 1.09 4.56
C LEU A 191 -5.12 0.95 5.30
N PRO A 192 -3.98 1.23 4.66
CA PRO A 192 -2.69 1.11 5.29
C PRO A 192 -2.43 2.29 6.23
N GLY A 193 -2.11 1.97 7.49
CA GLY A 193 -1.49 2.87 8.43
C GLY A 193 0.03 2.64 8.49
N ARG A 194 0.67 3.28 9.46
CA ARG A 194 2.10 3.11 9.68
C ARG A 194 2.43 1.73 10.24
N TYR A 195 1.68 1.28 11.26
CA TYR A 195 1.94 0.06 12.03
C TYR A 195 0.90 -1.01 11.80
N VAL A 196 -0.31 -0.62 11.38
CA VAL A 196 -1.41 -1.54 11.12
C VAL A 196 -2.03 -1.30 9.74
N VAL A 197 -2.76 -2.30 9.25
CA VAL A 197 -3.67 -2.17 8.10
C VAL A 197 -5.07 -2.45 8.62
N LEU A 198 -6.02 -1.54 8.36
CA LEU A 198 -7.43 -1.75 8.66
C LEU A 198 -8.14 -2.34 7.45
N MET A 199 -8.88 -3.42 7.66
CA MET A 199 -9.70 -4.08 6.64
C MET A 199 -11.18 -4.01 7.04
N PRO A 200 -11.94 -3.02 6.56
CA PRO A 200 -13.30 -2.76 7.02
C PRO A 200 -14.31 -3.87 6.72
N PHE A 201 -14.06 -4.70 5.71
CA PHE A 201 -14.96 -5.78 5.28
C PHE A 201 -14.43 -7.19 5.56
N SER A 202 -13.33 -7.30 6.31
CA SER A 202 -12.74 -8.58 6.67
C SER A 202 -12.48 -8.62 8.16
N GLY A 203 -13.09 -9.54 8.88
CA GLY A 203 -12.88 -9.73 10.32
C GLY A 203 -11.52 -10.34 10.68
N ALA A 204 -10.66 -10.58 9.71
CA ALA A 204 -9.36 -11.23 9.92
C ALA A 204 -8.39 -10.34 10.71
N CYS A 205 -7.98 -10.77 11.89
CA CYS A 205 -7.00 -10.08 12.73
C CYS A 205 -5.74 -10.91 12.87
N GLY A 206 -4.57 -10.30 12.60
CA GLY A 206 -3.33 -11.05 12.58
C GLY A 206 -2.06 -10.19 12.62
N VAL A 207 -0.93 -10.87 12.59
CA VAL A 207 0.41 -10.28 12.57
C VAL A 207 1.15 -10.76 11.32
N SER A 208 1.91 -9.88 10.70
CA SER A 208 2.73 -10.21 9.53
C SER A 208 3.74 -11.32 9.85
N ARG A 209 3.77 -12.38 9.05
CA ARG A 209 4.78 -13.45 9.16
C ARG A 209 6.20 -13.01 8.77
N LYS A 210 6.34 -11.84 8.17
CA LYS A 210 7.65 -11.23 7.89
C LYS A 210 8.39 -10.75 9.14
N ILE A 211 7.73 -10.73 10.30
CA ILE A 211 8.38 -10.53 11.60
C ILE A 211 8.96 -11.90 12.00
N GLU A 212 10.27 -12.05 11.95
CA GLU A 212 10.94 -13.36 12.11
C GLU A 212 11.00 -13.80 13.58
N ASP A 213 11.15 -12.85 14.52
CA ASP A 213 11.21 -13.15 15.95
C ASP A 213 9.85 -13.65 16.47
N ALA A 214 9.83 -14.90 16.92
CA ALA A 214 8.64 -15.54 17.47
C ALA A 214 8.16 -14.88 18.78
N SER A 215 9.08 -14.41 19.63
CA SER A 215 8.75 -13.74 20.90
C SER A 215 8.09 -12.41 20.64
N GLU A 216 8.59 -11.67 19.66
CA GLU A 216 8.01 -10.41 19.23
C GLU A 216 6.64 -10.61 18.59
N ARG A 217 6.45 -11.66 17.77
CA ARG A 217 5.13 -11.97 17.23
C ARG A 217 4.11 -12.26 18.33
N GLU A 218 4.47 -13.04 19.37
CA GLU A 218 3.56 -13.28 20.49
C GLU A 218 3.22 -11.99 21.24
N ARG A 219 4.21 -11.15 21.52
CA ARG A 219 3.99 -9.84 22.14
C ARG A 219 3.03 -8.96 21.33
N LEU A 220 3.20 -8.94 19.99
CA LEU A 220 2.32 -8.18 19.09
C LEU A 220 0.91 -8.77 19.01
N LYS A 221 0.77 -10.09 19.10
CA LYS A 221 -0.54 -10.76 19.22
C LYS A 221 -1.27 -10.32 20.50
N ASP A 222 -0.57 -10.21 21.63
CA ASP A 222 -1.17 -9.74 22.88
C ASP A 222 -1.62 -8.28 22.76
N ILE A 223 -0.81 -7.43 22.13
CA ILE A 223 -1.24 -6.06 21.83
C ILE A 223 -2.49 -6.06 20.95
N LEU A 224 -2.51 -6.86 19.87
CA LEU A 224 -3.67 -6.93 18.97
C LEU A 224 -4.94 -7.41 19.69
N ARG A 225 -4.82 -8.38 20.62
CA ARG A 225 -5.95 -8.83 21.46
C ARG A 225 -6.50 -7.74 22.35
N SER A 226 -5.66 -6.80 22.80
CA SER A 226 -6.05 -5.68 23.64
C SER A 226 -6.68 -4.51 22.87
N LEU A 227 -6.55 -4.46 21.54
CA LEU A 227 -7.13 -3.40 20.72
C LEU A 227 -8.66 -3.56 20.62
N THR A 228 -9.37 -2.45 20.76
CA THR A 228 -10.80 -2.37 20.50
C THR A 228 -11.05 -2.20 19.01
N ILE A 229 -11.34 -3.31 18.34
CA ILE A 229 -11.63 -3.34 16.89
C ILE A 229 -13.14 -3.52 16.72
N PRO A 230 -13.81 -2.66 15.93
CA PRO A 230 -15.24 -2.83 15.66
C PRO A 230 -15.54 -4.19 15.02
N GLU A 231 -16.71 -4.75 15.36
CA GLU A 231 -17.16 -6.03 14.79
C GLU A 231 -17.19 -5.97 13.26
N GLY A 232 -16.77 -7.06 12.63
CA GLY A 232 -16.70 -7.16 11.17
C GLY A 232 -15.48 -6.51 10.55
N MET A 233 -14.64 -5.82 11.33
CA MET A 233 -13.40 -5.24 10.85
C MET A 233 -12.20 -6.08 11.26
N GLY A 234 -11.20 -6.17 10.38
CA GLY A 234 -9.93 -6.82 10.63
C GLY A 234 -8.79 -5.85 10.74
N VAL A 235 -7.76 -6.26 11.44
CA VAL A 235 -6.52 -5.49 11.60
C VAL A 235 -5.31 -6.40 11.47
N ILE A 236 -4.36 -6.01 10.62
CA ILE A 236 -3.09 -6.71 10.45
C ILE A 236 -1.97 -5.82 10.94
N ILE A 237 -1.16 -6.30 11.88
CA ILE A 237 0.07 -5.63 12.31
C ILE A 237 1.16 -5.82 11.26
N ARG A 238 1.77 -4.71 10.85
CA ARG A 238 2.86 -4.65 9.85
C ARG A 238 4.22 -4.85 10.51
N THR A 239 5.24 -5.17 9.71
CA THR A 239 6.65 -5.24 10.15
C THR A 239 7.16 -3.95 10.79
N ALA A 240 6.67 -2.77 10.36
CA ALA A 240 7.00 -1.49 10.98
C ALA A 240 6.56 -1.38 12.46
N GLY A 241 5.68 -2.27 12.91
CA GLY A 241 5.23 -2.37 14.30
C GLY A 241 6.21 -3.08 15.25
N GLU A 242 7.24 -3.74 14.70
CA GLU A 242 8.26 -4.42 15.49
C GLU A 242 8.93 -3.48 16.49
N GLY A 243 9.07 -3.91 17.75
CA GLY A 243 9.61 -3.12 18.85
C GLY A 243 8.73 -1.95 19.32
N LYS A 244 7.53 -1.74 18.76
CA LYS A 244 6.67 -0.61 19.13
C LYS A 244 5.76 -0.95 20.32
N GLN A 245 5.47 0.09 21.12
CA GLN A 245 4.57 0.00 22.28
C GLN A 245 3.10 0.06 21.86
N ALA A 246 2.20 -0.52 22.65
CA ALA A 246 0.75 -0.59 22.37
C ALA A 246 0.13 0.76 21.99
N ARG A 247 0.54 1.87 22.62
CA ARG A 247 0.03 3.22 22.32
C ARG A 247 0.15 3.63 20.85
N TRP A 248 1.16 3.13 20.14
CA TRP A 248 1.34 3.46 18.73
C TRP A 248 0.31 2.77 17.84
N PHE A 249 -0.04 1.54 18.17
CA PHE A 249 -1.07 0.79 17.46
C PHE A 249 -2.46 1.37 17.72
N VAL A 250 -2.75 1.74 18.98
CA VAL A 250 -4.01 2.40 19.32
C VAL A 250 -4.20 3.69 18.54
N ARG A 251 -3.16 4.54 18.48
CA ARG A 251 -3.19 5.80 17.74
C ARG A 251 -3.39 5.58 16.24
N ASP A 252 -2.63 4.66 15.66
CA ASP A 252 -2.69 4.36 14.23
C ASP A 252 -4.05 3.81 13.83
N LEU A 253 -4.59 2.85 14.61
CA LEU A 253 -5.93 2.31 14.42
C LEU A 253 -7.00 3.39 14.53
N HIS A 254 -6.92 4.28 15.54
CA HIS A 254 -7.88 5.38 15.69
C HIS A 254 -7.91 6.28 14.45
N MET A 255 -6.75 6.66 13.90
CA MET A 255 -6.68 7.47 12.70
C MET A 255 -7.29 6.76 11.48
N LEU A 256 -7.08 5.45 11.35
CA LEU A 256 -7.67 4.66 10.28
C LEU A 256 -9.19 4.53 10.41
N LEU A 257 -9.70 4.36 11.63
CA LEU A 257 -11.15 4.34 11.90
C LEU A 257 -11.81 5.68 11.57
N LEU A 258 -11.18 6.82 11.89
CA LEU A 258 -11.67 8.15 11.50
C LEU A 258 -11.65 8.32 9.97
N ARG A 259 -10.60 7.81 9.29
CA ARG A 259 -10.53 7.81 7.82
C ARG A 259 -11.65 6.97 7.23
N TRP A 260 -11.88 5.78 7.76
CA TRP A 260 -12.97 4.92 7.31
C TRP A 260 -14.34 5.55 7.50
N GLN A 261 -14.58 6.20 8.64
CA GLN A 261 -15.83 6.91 8.90
C GLN A 261 -16.13 7.96 7.82
N LYS A 262 -15.15 8.76 7.43
CA LYS A 262 -15.28 9.74 6.34
C LYS A 262 -15.62 9.08 4.99
N ILE A 263 -15.06 7.89 4.73
CA ILE A 263 -15.38 7.12 3.53
C ILE A 263 -16.85 6.67 3.58
N VAL A 264 -17.31 6.12 4.70
CA VAL A 264 -18.69 5.68 4.89
C VAL A 264 -19.68 6.84 4.74
N GLU A 265 -19.37 8.02 5.28
CA GLU A 265 -20.18 9.22 5.10
C GLU A 265 -20.38 9.56 3.61
N LYS A 266 -19.32 9.45 2.80
CA LYS A 266 -19.41 9.66 1.36
C LYS A 266 -20.16 8.53 0.63
N ILE A 267 -19.99 7.27 1.04
CA ILE A 267 -20.73 6.12 0.48
C ILE A 267 -22.24 6.34 0.59
N ASN A 268 -22.67 6.83 1.74
CA ASN A 268 -24.08 7.03 2.06
C ASN A 268 -24.70 8.26 1.39
N GLN A 269 -23.89 9.10 0.72
CA GLN A 269 -24.43 10.21 -0.05
C GLN A 269 -25.23 9.70 -1.27
N PRO A 270 -26.38 10.29 -1.57
CA PRO A 270 -27.28 9.84 -2.63
C PRO A 270 -26.81 10.20 -4.05
N ASP A 271 -25.53 10.22 -4.31
CA ASP A 271 -24.98 10.45 -5.65
C ASP A 271 -24.99 9.14 -6.46
N ARG A 272 -25.59 9.21 -7.65
CA ARG A 272 -25.64 8.07 -8.59
C ARG A 272 -24.45 8.01 -9.54
N ARG A 273 -23.58 9.01 -9.54
CA ARG A 273 -22.38 9.06 -10.38
C ARG A 273 -21.24 8.35 -9.65
N PRO A 274 -20.27 7.80 -10.41
CA PRO A 274 -19.04 7.31 -9.81
C PRO A 274 -18.33 8.43 -9.02
N VAL A 275 -17.91 8.13 -7.78
CA VAL A 275 -17.33 9.10 -6.85
C VAL A 275 -16.03 8.56 -6.27
N LEU A 276 -14.98 9.38 -6.26
CA LEU A 276 -13.77 9.13 -5.49
C LEU A 276 -14.05 9.32 -3.99
N LEU A 277 -14.02 8.23 -3.24
CA LEU A 277 -14.28 8.24 -1.80
C LEU A 277 -13.03 8.58 -0.99
N HIS A 278 -11.88 8.04 -1.43
CA HIS A 278 -10.59 8.22 -0.78
C HIS A 278 -9.45 8.08 -1.79
N SER A 279 -8.41 8.86 -1.61
CA SER A 279 -7.10 8.65 -2.25
C SER A 279 -6.01 8.57 -1.18
N GLU A 280 -4.98 7.78 -1.44
CA GLU A 280 -3.79 7.80 -0.58
C GLU A 280 -3.15 9.20 -0.65
N PRO A 281 -2.62 9.71 0.48
CA PRO A 281 -1.91 10.98 0.49
C PRO A 281 -0.70 10.94 -0.44
N GLY A 282 -0.39 12.09 -1.04
CA GLY A 282 0.81 12.24 -1.85
C GLY A 282 2.09 12.11 -1.03
N LEU A 283 3.23 12.17 -1.72
CA LEU A 283 4.56 12.03 -1.12
C LEU A 283 4.84 13.06 -0.01
N ILE A 284 4.22 14.25 -0.14
CA ILE A 284 4.36 15.37 0.80
C ILE A 284 2.97 15.91 1.11
N GLU A 285 2.30 15.31 2.10
CA GLU A 285 1.03 15.79 2.68
C GLU A 285 1.05 15.65 4.21
#